data_77a1355a7688e764f8451d3abec89a97
#
_entry.id   77a1355a7688e764f8451d3abec89a97
#
_cell.length_a   1.000
_cell.length_b   1.000
_cell.length_c   1.000
_cell.angle_alpha   90.00
_cell.angle_beta   90.00
_cell.angle_gamma   90.00
#
_symmetry.space_group_name_H-M   'P 1'
#
loop_
_entity.id
_entity.type
_entity.pdbx_description
1 polymer ?
#
loop_
_entity_poly.entity_id
_entity_poly.type
_entity_poly.pdbx_seq_one_letter_code
_entity_poly.pdbx_strand_id
1 'polypeptide(L)'
;MTRQTTPIDQIADQWVDKMAELSPSFATYIGKPGNEDKLDDASPEAHEVFAGEARKVLAKLADTKPVDKVDEVTLDAMRTDLELDLELHDSGLWKRDLNVIASPAQGIREIFDLSATATEGDWEHLTNRLNAVPEAIEGYIRSLREGIAAKDTPARRQVEWVLRDAKELAGADSFFVKFAAGAKAGEAELNASLKAEVAKAAQHATEGYAKLVEFLGGELLPAANEVDAIGRDRYKLLSRRFVGATIDLDETYEWGIEELARVTAEQNEVANQIKAGATVAEAIEVLNNDAARKLHGTKALQEWMQNLSDSAIEKLNGTHFDIAEPIRKLECMIAPSNSGAIYYTGPTDDFSRPGRMWWSVPVGV
;
A
#
# COMPACT_ATOMS: atom_id res chain seq x y z
N MET A 1 35.96 4.40 6.26
CA MET A 1 36.19 3.71 4.95
C MET A 1 34.84 3.19 4.53
N THR A 2 34.37 3.52 3.35
CA THR A 2 33.16 2.97 2.77
C THR A 2 33.38 1.47 2.51
N ARG A 3 32.43 0.64 2.89
CA ARG A 3 32.45 -0.81 2.61
C ARG A 3 32.51 -1.02 1.09
N GLN A 4 33.34 -1.97 0.63
CA GLN A 4 33.38 -2.31 -0.79
C GLN A 4 32.18 -3.16 -1.16
N THR A 5 31.62 -2.94 -2.34
CA THR A 5 30.50 -3.72 -2.88
C THR A 5 30.91 -5.17 -3.04
N THR A 6 30.14 -6.08 -2.47
CA THR A 6 30.37 -7.53 -2.49
C THR A 6 29.54 -8.21 -3.59
N PRO A 7 29.76 -9.49 -3.88
CA PRO A 7 28.87 -10.26 -4.77
C PRO A 7 27.43 -10.34 -4.26
N ILE A 8 27.20 -10.37 -2.94
CA ILE A 8 25.85 -10.40 -2.36
C ILE A 8 25.16 -9.04 -2.55
N ASP A 9 25.87 -7.92 -2.32
CA ASP A 9 25.35 -6.59 -2.65
C ASP A 9 24.92 -6.50 -4.12
N GLN A 10 25.74 -7.00 -5.04
CA GLN A 10 25.43 -6.98 -6.47
C GLN A 10 24.17 -7.78 -6.80
N ILE A 11 23.96 -8.92 -6.14
CA ILE A 11 22.73 -9.71 -6.32
C ILE A 11 21.52 -8.93 -5.78
N ALA A 12 21.66 -8.30 -4.61
CA ALA A 12 20.61 -7.48 -4.01
C ALA A 12 20.24 -6.29 -4.89
N ASP A 13 21.22 -5.53 -5.38
CA ASP A 13 21.01 -4.41 -6.29
C ASP A 13 20.31 -4.86 -7.58
N GLN A 14 20.78 -5.96 -8.20
CA GLN A 14 20.16 -6.53 -9.39
C GLN A 14 18.72 -7.00 -9.13
N TRP A 15 18.43 -7.47 -7.92
CA TRP A 15 17.07 -7.85 -7.55
C TRP A 15 16.16 -6.62 -7.43
N VAL A 16 16.63 -5.53 -6.81
CA VAL A 16 15.89 -4.25 -6.78
C VAL A 16 15.62 -3.74 -8.19
N ASP A 17 16.61 -3.82 -9.09
CA ASP A 17 16.45 -3.45 -10.49
C ASP A 17 15.39 -4.30 -11.20
N LYS A 18 15.41 -5.61 -10.97
CA LYS A 18 14.44 -6.56 -11.50
C LYS A 18 13.04 -6.33 -10.93
N MET A 19 12.92 -6.08 -9.63
CA MET A 19 11.65 -5.72 -8.99
C MET A 19 11.04 -4.46 -9.61
N ALA A 20 11.86 -3.42 -9.84
CA ALA A 20 11.40 -2.19 -10.47
C ALA A 20 10.99 -2.38 -11.95
N GLU A 21 11.58 -3.35 -12.65
CA GLU A 21 11.15 -3.74 -14.00
C GLU A 21 9.81 -4.49 -13.98
N LEU A 22 9.63 -5.43 -13.04
CA LEU A 22 8.43 -6.26 -12.91
C LEU A 22 7.25 -5.52 -12.28
N SER A 23 7.52 -4.54 -11.42
CA SER A 23 6.52 -3.72 -10.73
C SER A 23 6.82 -2.23 -10.93
N PRO A 24 6.23 -1.61 -11.96
CA PRO A 24 6.29 -0.16 -12.17
C PRO A 24 5.81 0.66 -10.97
N SER A 25 4.87 0.14 -10.20
CA SER A 25 4.42 0.77 -8.94
C SER A 25 5.52 0.79 -7.89
N PHE A 26 6.24 -0.31 -7.71
CA PHE A 26 7.42 -0.35 -6.84
C PHE A 26 8.49 0.63 -7.32
N ALA A 27 8.79 0.70 -8.63
CA ALA A 27 9.73 1.69 -9.18
C ALA A 27 9.31 3.13 -8.83
N THR A 28 8.03 3.47 -9.00
CA THR A 28 7.48 4.79 -8.61
C THR A 28 7.61 5.01 -7.09
N TYR A 29 7.33 4.00 -6.29
CA TYR A 29 7.40 4.08 -4.83
C TYR A 29 8.81 4.41 -4.33
N ILE A 30 9.84 3.75 -4.86
CA ILE A 30 11.25 3.99 -4.50
C ILE A 30 11.88 5.16 -5.27
N GLY A 31 11.16 5.79 -6.22
CA GLY A 31 11.65 6.90 -7.03
C GLY A 31 12.63 6.49 -8.15
N LYS A 32 12.61 5.21 -8.58
CA LYS A 32 13.45 4.72 -9.67
C LYS A 32 12.85 5.09 -11.03
N PRO A 33 13.58 5.85 -11.89
CA PRO A 33 13.04 6.31 -13.15
C PRO A 33 12.94 5.21 -14.20
N GLY A 34 12.09 5.43 -15.24
CA GLY A 34 11.98 4.62 -16.44
C GLY A 34 10.72 3.78 -16.57
N ASN A 35 9.79 3.87 -15.60
CA ASN A 35 8.51 3.14 -15.61
C ASN A 35 7.32 4.03 -15.27
N GLU A 36 7.45 5.33 -15.44
CA GLU A 36 6.44 6.34 -15.04
C GLU A 36 5.14 6.23 -15.84
N ASP A 37 5.21 5.62 -17.01
CA ASP A 37 4.12 5.42 -17.97
C ASP A 37 3.41 4.06 -17.86
N LYS A 38 3.87 3.19 -16.93
CA LYS A 38 3.40 1.80 -16.82
C LYS A 38 2.64 1.53 -15.52
N LEU A 39 1.90 0.43 -15.52
CA LEU A 39 1.26 -0.17 -14.35
C LEU A 39 1.76 -1.60 -14.13
N ASP A 40 1.54 -2.11 -12.92
CA ASP A 40 1.81 -3.50 -12.60
C ASP A 40 0.86 -4.43 -13.39
N ASP A 41 1.40 -5.55 -13.82
CA ASP A 41 0.61 -6.64 -14.38
C ASP A 41 0.30 -7.65 -13.27
N ALA A 42 -0.97 -7.76 -12.91
CA ALA A 42 -1.47 -8.73 -11.93
C ALA A 42 -2.07 -9.99 -12.60
N SER A 43 -1.63 -10.32 -13.81
CA SER A 43 -2.06 -11.51 -14.54
C SER A 43 -1.42 -12.79 -14.01
N PRO A 44 -2.01 -13.97 -14.28
CA PRO A 44 -1.40 -15.26 -13.95
C PRO A 44 0.02 -15.40 -14.50
N GLU A 45 0.26 -14.92 -15.72
CA GLU A 45 1.57 -14.98 -16.36
C GLU A 45 2.61 -14.12 -15.66
N ALA A 46 2.22 -12.94 -15.18
CA ALA A 46 3.11 -12.06 -14.44
C ALA A 46 3.52 -12.66 -13.09
N HIS A 47 2.61 -13.32 -12.39
CA HIS A 47 2.90 -14.06 -11.16
C HIS A 47 3.92 -15.19 -11.41
N GLU A 48 3.80 -15.95 -12.51
CA GLU A 48 4.77 -16.98 -12.88
C GLU A 48 6.14 -16.38 -13.26
N VAL A 49 6.17 -15.25 -13.95
CA VAL A 49 7.42 -14.54 -14.28
C VAL A 49 8.12 -14.13 -12.99
N PHE A 50 7.40 -13.51 -12.04
CA PHE A 50 7.96 -13.12 -10.74
C PHE A 50 8.55 -14.32 -10.00
N ALA A 51 7.79 -15.41 -9.87
CA ALA A 51 8.26 -16.64 -9.22
C ALA A 51 9.50 -17.25 -9.93
N GLY A 52 9.53 -17.19 -11.26
CA GLY A 52 10.69 -17.63 -12.04
C GLY A 52 11.95 -16.81 -11.75
N GLU A 53 11.84 -15.49 -11.66
CA GLU A 53 12.96 -14.60 -11.32
C GLU A 53 13.41 -14.80 -9.87
N ALA A 54 12.48 -14.95 -8.92
CA ALA A 54 12.79 -15.24 -7.52
C ALA A 54 13.61 -16.54 -7.38
N ARG A 55 13.23 -17.62 -8.09
CA ARG A 55 13.98 -18.88 -8.12
C ARG A 55 15.41 -18.71 -8.67
N LYS A 56 15.61 -17.87 -9.69
CA LYS A 56 16.94 -17.56 -10.24
C LYS A 56 17.83 -16.84 -9.22
N VAL A 57 17.24 -15.89 -8.49
CA VAL A 57 17.98 -15.16 -7.44
C VAL A 57 18.36 -16.09 -6.30
N LEU A 58 17.45 -16.93 -5.83
CA LEU A 58 17.76 -17.94 -4.80
C LEU A 58 18.88 -18.88 -5.21
N ALA A 59 18.90 -19.33 -6.48
CA ALA A 59 19.99 -20.14 -6.99
C ALA A 59 21.33 -19.39 -6.95
N LYS A 60 21.38 -18.11 -7.35
CA LYS A 60 22.61 -17.30 -7.24
C LYS A 60 23.05 -17.12 -5.79
N LEU A 61 22.13 -16.87 -4.87
CA LEU A 61 22.42 -16.72 -3.44
C LEU A 61 22.98 -18.01 -2.83
N ALA A 62 22.47 -19.19 -3.26
CA ALA A 62 22.96 -20.49 -2.79
C ALA A 62 24.43 -20.75 -3.16
N ASP A 63 24.87 -20.24 -4.31
CA ASP A 63 26.23 -20.39 -4.81
C ASP A 63 27.18 -19.30 -4.32
N THR A 64 26.69 -18.28 -3.60
CA THR A 64 27.48 -17.11 -3.18
C THR A 64 27.77 -17.16 -1.68
N LYS A 65 29.04 -16.96 -1.30
CA LYS A 65 29.43 -16.93 0.11
C LYS A 65 29.48 -15.50 0.63
N PRO A 66 28.96 -15.25 1.85
CA PRO A 66 29.09 -13.96 2.50
C PRO A 66 30.56 -13.64 2.81
N VAL A 67 30.92 -12.36 2.67
CA VAL A 67 32.28 -11.85 2.91
C VAL A 67 32.38 -11.19 4.29
N ASP A 68 31.29 -10.64 4.79
CA ASP A 68 31.21 -9.95 6.07
C ASP A 68 29.83 -10.12 6.74
N LYS A 69 29.63 -9.48 7.89
CA LYS A 69 28.37 -9.56 8.66
C LYS A 69 27.17 -8.92 7.95
N VAL A 70 27.39 -7.91 7.13
CA VAL A 70 26.31 -7.31 6.34
C VAL A 70 25.83 -8.30 5.29
N ASP A 71 26.76 -8.97 4.61
CA ASP A 71 26.42 -10.03 3.66
C ASP A 71 25.65 -11.18 4.31
N GLU A 72 26.07 -11.61 5.53
CA GLU A 72 25.35 -12.66 6.26
C GLU A 72 23.89 -12.29 6.49
N VAL A 73 23.63 -11.05 6.93
CA VAL A 73 22.28 -10.56 7.18
C VAL A 73 21.49 -10.38 5.87
N THR A 74 22.10 -9.81 4.84
CA THR A 74 21.47 -9.62 3.52
C THR A 74 21.09 -10.95 2.89
N LEU A 75 22.02 -11.94 2.95
CA LEU A 75 21.79 -13.29 2.42
C LEU A 75 20.64 -13.98 3.15
N ASP A 76 20.62 -13.91 4.47
CA ASP A 76 19.57 -14.54 5.31
C ASP A 76 18.20 -13.88 5.05
N ALA A 77 18.13 -12.56 5.05
CA ALA A 77 16.92 -11.79 4.80
C ALA A 77 16.35 -12.08 3.40
N MET A 78 17.19 -11.96 2.35
CA MET A 78 16.75 -12.19 0.97
C MET A 78 16.31 -13.65 0.75
N ARG A 79 17.02 -14.62 1.31
CA ARG A 79 16.63 -16.02 1.21
C ARG A 79 15.29 -16.26 1.86
N THR A 80 15.12 -15.83 3.10
CA THR A 80 13.88 -16.02 3.88
C THR A 80 12.69 -15.39 3.18
N ASP A 81 12.85 -14.17 2.66
CA ASP A 81 11.78 -13.43 2.00
C ASP A 81 11.39 -14.06 0.65
N LEU A 82 12.37 -14.38 -0.19
CA LEU A 82 12.13 -15.00 -1.49
C LEU A 82 11.57 -16.44 -1.38
N GLU A 83 12.04 -17.24 -0.40
CA GLU A 83 11.47 -18.55 -0.13
C GLU A 83 10.01 -18.44 0.29
N LEU A 84 9.68 -17.45 1.15
CA LEU A 84 8.30 -17.20 1.56
C LEU A 84 7.44 -16.69 0.41
N ASP A 85 7.97 -15.84 -0.47
CA ASP A 85 7.27 -15.40 -1.69
C ASP A 85 6.89 -16.59 -2.58
N LEU A 86 7.80 -17.54 -2.75
CA LEU A 86 7.53 -18.75 -3.52
C LEU A 86 6.50 -19.67 -2.83
N GLU A 87 6.57 -19.83 -1.49
CA GLU A 87 5.54 -20.57 -0.75
C GLU A 87 4.14 -19.92 -0.91
N LEU A 88 4.06 -18.59 -0.85
CA LEU A 88 2.83 -17.83 -1.06
C LEU A 88 2.32 -17.98 -2.51
N HIS A 89 3.21 -17.88 -3.49
CA HIS A 89 2.89 -18.11 -4.91
C HIS A 89 2.36 -19.52 -5.14
N ASP A 90 3.08 -20.54 -4.67
CA ASP A 90 2.72 -21.95 -4.86
C ASP A 90 1.41 -22.32 -4.12
N SER A 91 1.07 -21.62 -3.03
CA SER A 91 -0.21 -21.76 -2.34
C SER A 91 -1.39 -21.19 -3.12
N GLY A 92 -1.15 -20.45 -4.21
CA GLY A 92 -2.17 -19.84 -5.06
C GLY A 92 -2.88 -18.65 -4.43
N LEU A 93 -2.33 -18.02 -3.39
CA LEU A 93 -2.94 -16.87 -2.72
C LEU A 93 -3.21 -15.69 -3.66
N TRP A 94 -2.39 -15.51 -4.70
CA TRP A 94 -2.58 -14.48 -5.72
C TRP A 94 -3.90 -14.61 -6.49
N LYS A 95 -4.48 -15.83 -6.57
CA LYS A 95 -5.78 -16.10 -7.23
C LYS A 95 -6.97 -15.51 -6.48
N ARG A 96 -6.78 -15.14 -5.24
CA ARG A 96 -7.80 -14.58 -4.35
C ARG A 96 -7.39 -13.27 -3.69
N ASP A 97 -6.38 -12.60 -4.24
CA ASP A 97 -5.88 -11.33 -3.72
C ASP A 97 -6.88 -10.21 -3.98
N LEU A 98 -7.89 -10.14 -3.12
CA LEU A 98 -8.88 -9.08 -3.08
C LEU A 98 -9.30 -8.85 -1.63
N ASN A 99 -9.07 -7.63 -1.16
CA ASN A 99 -9.51 -7.18 0.14
C ASN A 99 -9.81 -5.67 0.12
N VAL A 100 -10.46 -5.17 1.18
CA VAL A 100 -10.91 -3.78 1.26
C VAL A 100 -9.77 -2.78 1.52
N ILE A 101 -8.58 -3.22 1.90
CA ILE A 101 -7.48 -2.32 2.31
C ILE A 101 -6.41 -2.20 1.23
N ALA A 102 -5.89 -3.34 0.76
CA ALA A 102 -4.75 -3.36 -0.15
C ALA A 102 -4.85 -4.58 -1.07
N SER A 103 -5.21 -4.34 -2.32
CA SER A 103 -5.22 -5.32 -3.40
C SER A 103 -5.01 -4.60 -4.74
N PRO A 104 -4.79 -5.29 -5.86
CA PRO A 104 -4.65 -4.63 -7.16
C PRO A 104 -5.80 -3.68 -7.51
N ALA A 105 -7.01 -3.93 -6.99
CA ALA A 105 -8.16 -3.03 -7.19
C ALA A 105 -7.92 -1.62 -6.65
N GLN A 106 -7.20 -1.45 -5.55
CA GLN A 106 -6.80 -0.15 -4.99
C GLN A 106 -5.47 0.33 -5.59
N GLY A 107 -4.47 -0.54 -5.68
CA GLY A 107 -3.11 -0.20 -6.09
C GLY A 107 -3.03 0.45 -7.47
N ILE A 108 -3.85 -0.03 -8.45
CA ILE A 108 -3.93 0.55 -9.79
C ILE A 108 -4.35 2.03 -9.74
N ARG A 109 -5.17 2.43 -8.78
CA ARG A 109 -5.56 3.84 -8.61
C ARG A 109 -4.55 4.62 -7.75
N GLU A 110 -4.04 4.03 -6.70
CA GLU A 110 -3.23 4.74 -5.68
C GLU A 110 -1.88 5.21 -6.22
N ILE A 111 -1.34 4.55 -7.23
CA ILE A 111 -0.07 4.95 -7.84
C ILE A 111 -0.08 6.37 -8.42
N PHE A 112 -1.27 6.87 -8.81
CA PHE A 112 -1.41 8.24 -9.31
C PHE A 112 -1.15 9.30 -8.23
N ASP A 113 -1.32 8.97 -6.94
CA ASP A 113 -1.03 9.87 -5.82
C ASP A 113 0.48 10.09 -5.63
N LEU A 114 1.31 9.16 -6.10
CA LEU A 114 2.77 9.21 -6.02
C LEU A 114 3.43 9.69 -7.32
N SER A 115 2.66 9.82 -8.39
CA SER A 115 3.18 10.20 -9.70
C SER A 115 3.53 11.68 -9.77
N ALA A 116 4.60 12.03 -10.48
CA ALA A 116 4.99 13.41 -10.72
C ALA A 116 3.97 14.14 -11.61
N THR A 117 3.75 15.43 -11.35
CA THR A 117 2.81 16.32 -12.06
C THR A 117 3.38 17.70 -12.34
N ALA A 118 4.71 17.87 -12.22
CA ALA A 118 5.35 19.18 -12.27
C ALA A 118 5.55 19.72 -13.69
N THR A 119 5.62 18.83 -14.68
CA THR A 119 5.92 19.18 -16.09
C THR A 119 4.90 18.59 -17.07
N GLU A 120 4.84 19.10 -18.30
CA GLU A 120 4.05 18.47 -19.36
C GLU A 120 4.53 17.04 -19.66
N GLY A 121 5.82 16.74 -19.57
CA GLY A 121 6.38 15.40 -19.72
C GLY A 121 5.84 14.42 -18.68
N ASP A 122 5.65 14.86 -17.42
CA ASP A 122 5.02 14.04 -16.40
C ASP A 122 3.58 13.68 -16.78
N TRP A 123 2.84 14.62 -17.37
CA TRP A 123 1.47 14.40 -17.83
C TRP A 123 1.38 13.54 -19.10
N GLU A 124 2.41 13.52 -19.93
CA GLU A 124 2.53 12.55 -21.03
C GLU A 124 2.68 11.12 -20.48
N HIS A 125 3.55 10.92 -19.49
CA HIS A 125 3.67 9.64 -18.79
C HIS A 125 2.37 9.23 -18.09
N LEU A 126 1.72 10.16 -17.38
CA LEU A 126 0.43 9.93 -16.73
C LEU A 126 -0.67 9.57 -17.72
N THR A 127 -0.67 10.18 -18.92
CA THR A 127 -1.62 9.84 -19.99
C THR A 127 -1.45 8.38 -20.44
N ASN A 128 -0.20 7.93 -20.62
CA ASN A 128 0.09 6.54 -20.95
C ASN A 128 -0.32 5.60 -19.81
N ARG A 129 -0.02 5.96 -18.56
CA ARG A 129 -0.41 5.19 -17.36
C ARG A 129 -1.92 5.08 -17.22
N LEU A 130 -2.69 6.16 -17.45
CA LEU A 130 -4.15 6.14 -17.49
C LEU A 130 -4.69 5.20 -18.58
N ASN A 131 -4.08 5.22 -19.76
CA ASN A 131 -4.44 4.34 -20.87
C ASN A 131 -4.13 2.86 -20.60
N ALA A 132 -3.19 2.55 -19.71
CA ALA A 132 -2.82 1.19 -19.30
C ALA A 132 -3.80 0.58 -18.26
N VAL A 133 -4.65 1.39 -17.61
CA VAL A 133 -5.58 0.91 -16.56
C VAL A 133 -6.48 -0.23 -17.03
N PRO A 134 -7.11 -0.19 -18.22
CA PRO A 134 -7.98 -1.30 -18.67
C PRO A 134 -7.25 -2.63 -18.84
N GLU A 135 -5.98 -2.61 -19.28
CA GLU A 135 -5.15 -3.82 -19.44
C GLU A 135 -4.74 -4.38 -18.07
N ALA A 136 -4.32 -3.54 -17.14
CA ALA A 136 -4.01 -3.94 -15.77
C ALA A 136 -5.23 -4.57 -15.06
N ILE A 137 -6.41 -3.98 -15.22
CA ILE A 137 -7.69 -4.53 -14.72
C ILE A 137 -7.99 -5.89 -15.36
N GLU A 138 -7.80 -6.05 -16.67
CA GLU A 138 -8.08 -7.32 -17.35
C GLU A 138 -7.12 -8.42 -16.89
N GLY A 139 -5.82 -8.10 -16.68
CA GLY A 139 -4.84 -9.01 -16.09
C GLY A 139 -5.28 -9.49 -14.71
N TYR A 140 -5.69 -8.55 -13.86
CA TYR A 140 -6.19 -8.84 -12.51
C TYR A 140 -7.46 -9.71 -12.52
N ILE A 141 -8.43 -9.40 -13.39
CA ILE A 141 -9.65 -10.21 -13.57
C ILE A 141 -9.29 -11.66 -13.96
N ARG A 142 -8.29 -11.87 -14.82
CA ARG A 142 -7.84 -13.23 -15.17
C ARG A 142 -7.33 -14.00 -13.97
N SER A 143 -6.57 -13.37 -13.07
CA SER A 143 -6.10 -13.98 -11.84
C SER A 143 -7.26 -14.37 -10.90
N LEU A 144 -8.24 -13.50 -10.73
CA LEU A 144 -9.43 -13.80 -9.92
C LEU A 144 -10.32 -14.90 -10.55
N ARG A 145 -10.37 -15.00 -11.89
CA ARG A 145 -11.04 -16.12 -12.59
C ARG A 145 -10.36 -17.46 -12.34
N GLU A 146 -9.02 -17.49 -12.23
CA GLU A 146 -8.30 -18.68 -11.77
C GLU A 146 -8.77 -19.11 -10.36
N GLY A 147 -9.02 -18.15 -9.47
CA GLY A 147 -9.59 -18.39 -8.15
C GLY A 147 -10.99 -18.99 -8.20
N ILE A 148 -11.87 -18.47 -9.08
CA ILE A 148 -13.21 -19.05 -9.29
C ILE A 148 -13.10 -20.50 -9.81
N ALA A 149 -12.24 -20.74 -10.81
CA ALA A 149 -12.02 -22.07 -11.37
C ALA A 149 -11.48 -23.06 -10.32
N ALA A 150 -10.59 -22.59 -9.43
CA ALA A 150 -10.03 -23.38 -8.34
C ALA A 150 -10.99 -23.53 -7.13
N LYS A 151 -12.14 -22.85 -7.13
CA LYS A 151 -13.06 -22.71 -5.96
C LYS A 151 -12.37 -22.14 -4.73
N ASP A 152 -11.41 -21.26 -4.97
CA ASP A 152 -10.62 -20.56 -3.97
C ASP A 152 -10.75 -19.06 -4.17
N THR A 153 -11.81 -18.48 -3.65
CA THR A 153 -12.22 -17.10 -3.86
C THR A 153 -12.09 -16.26 -2.59
N PRO A 154 -11.99 -14.94 -2.72
CA PRO A 154 -12.09 -14.03 -1.57
C PRO A 154 -13.41 -14.18 -0.83
N ALA A 155 -13.43 -13.71 0.41
CA ALA A 155 -14.67 -13.68 1.20
C ALA A 155 -15.69 -12.72 0.58
N ARG A 156 -16.97 -13.11 0.58
CA ARG A 156 -18.09 -12.33 0.03
C ARG A 156 -18.11 -10.90 0.52
N ARG A 157 -17.94 -10.70 1.81
CA ARG A 157 -17.90 -9.35 2.42
C ARG A 157 -16.81 -8.47 1.84
N GLN A 158 -15.62 -9.01 1.55
CA GLN A 158 -14.53 -8.29 0.91
C GLN A 158 -14.90 -7.89 -0.53
N VAL A 159 -15.50 -8.83 -1.28
CA VAL A 159 -15.94 -8.56 -2.65
C VAL A 159 -17.02 -7.46 -2.68
N GLU A 160 -17.99 -7.49 -1.78
CA GLU A 160 -19.06 -6.47 -1.67
C GLU A 160 -18.50 -5.06 -1.42
N TRP A 161 -17.51 -4.93 -0.52
CA TRP A 161 -16.88 -3.65 -0.24
C TRP A 161 -16.04 -3.14 -1.42
N VAL A 162 -15.19 -3.99 -2.01
CA VAL A 162 -14.39 -3.60 -3.18
C VAL A 162 -15.27 -3.27 -4.38
N LEU A 163 -16.37 -3.99 -4.59
CA LEU A 163 -17.37 -3.68 -5.63
C LEU A 163 -17.99 -2.30 -5.42
N ARG A 164 -18.29 -1.92 -4.19
CA ARG A 164 -18.81 -0.57 -3.88
C ARG A 164 -17.79 0.49 -4.25
N ASP A 165 -16.53 0.33 -3.82
CA ASP A 165 -15.46 1.30 -4.05
C ASP A 165 -15.10 1.37 -5.56
N ALA A 166 -15.09 0.23 -6.26
CA ALA A 166 -14.89 0.19 -7.70
C ALA A 166 -16.00 0.92 -8.48
N LYS A 167 -17.25 0.91 -8.00
CA LYS A 167 -18.36 1.69 -8.61
C LYS A 167 -18.11 3.20 -8.54
N GLU A 168 -17.48 3.70 -7.49
CA GLU A 168 -17.12 5.11 -7.41
C GLU A 168 -16.05 5.47 -8.45
N LEU A 169 -15.08 4.56 -8.70
CA LEU A 169 -14.04 4.73 -9.71
C LEU A 169 -14.55 4.56 -11.15
N ALA A 170 -15.67 3.87 -11.35
CA ALA A 170 -16.34 3.68 -12.64
C ALA A 170 -17.39 4.77 -12.94
N GLY A 171 -17.66 5.68 -12.02
CA GLY A 171 -18.70 6.70 -12.15
C GLY A 171 -18.28 7.92 -12.98
N ALA A 172 -19.25 8.74 -13.37
CA ALA A 172 -19.03 9.98 -14.12
C ALA A 172 -18.19 11.02 -13.32
N ASP A 173 -18.27 10.97 -11.99
CA ASP A 173 -17.49 11.82 -11.07
C ASP A 173 -16.30 11.06 -10.47
N SER A 174 -15.74 10.08 -11.19
CA SER A 174 -14.64 9.25 -10.72
C SER A 174 -13.40 10.06 -10.35
N PHE A 175 -12.51 9.42 -9.57
CA PHE A 175 -11.19 9.97 -9.31
C PHE A 175 -10.48 10.36 -10.62
N PHE A 176 -10.48 9.52 -11.63
CA PHE A 176 -9.76 9.75 -12.88
C PHE A 176 -10.27 10.98 -13.62
N VAL A 177 -11.60 11.18 -13.67
CA VAL A 177 -12.21 12.35 -14.27
C VAL A 177 -11.82 13.64 -13.53
N LYS A 178 -11.86 13.61 -12.20
CA LYS A 178 -11.46 14.75 -11.36
C LYS A 178 -9.97 15.04 -11.46
N PHE A 179 -9.14 14.00 -11.48
CA PHE A 179 -7.70 14.10 -11.64
C PHE A 179 -7.34 14.76 -12.97
N ALA A 180 -7.93 14.33 -14.08
CA ALA A 180 -7.75 14.95 -15.38
C ALA A 180 -8.27 16.39 -15.45
N ALA A 181 -9.41 16.69 -14.82
CA ALA A 181 -9.96 18.05 -14.79
C ALA A 181 -9.07 19.04 -14.03
N GLY A 182 -8.31 18.55 -13.02
CA GLY A 182 -7.34 19.32 -12.24
C GLY A 182 -5.93 19.36 -12.83
N ALA A 183 -5.70 18.78 -14.02
CA ALA A 183 -4.38 18.61 -14.60
C ALA A 183 -3.67 19.94 -14.88
N LYS A 184 -2.47 20.09 -14.28
CA LYS A 184 -1.58 21.24 -14.42
C LYS A 184 -0.12 20.80 -14.35
N ALA A 185 0.76 21.43 -15.12
CA ALA A 185 2.20 21.27 -15.02
C ALA A 185 2.74 22.24 -13.95
N GLY A 186 2.81 21.80 -12.71
CA GLY A 186 3.05 22.70 -11.58
C GLY A 186 1.89 23.72 -11.45
N GLU A 187 2.22 25.01 -11.61
CA GLU A 187 1.20 26.09 -11.61
C GLU A 187 0.66 26.42 -13.02
N ALA A 188 1.27 25.87 -14.08
CA ALA A 188 0.92 26.19 -15.47
C ALA A 188 -0.20 25.28 -15.99
N GLU A 189 -1.10 25.84 -16.80
CA GLU A 189 -2.09 25.05 -17.54
C GLU A 189 -1.38 24.20 -18.61
N LEU A 190 -1.83 22.97 -18.81
CA LEU A 190 -1.36 22.14 -19.91
C LEU A 190 -1.76 22.74 -21.26
N ASN A 191 -1.00 22.48 -22.30
CA ASN A 191 -1.43 22.80 -23.66
C ASN A 191 -2.75 22.08 -24.01
N ALA A 192 -3.52 22.64 -24.94
CA ALA A 192 -4.87 22.17 -25.23
C ALA A 192 -4.92 20.71 -25.76
N SER A 193 -3.88 20.28 -26.50
CA SER A 193 -3.81 18.90 -27.02
C SER A 193 -3.63 17.91 -25.88
N LEU A 194 -2.61 18.12 -25.05
CA LEU A 194 -2.32 17.24 -23.91
C LEU A 194 -3.48 17.20 -22.91
N LYS A 195 -4.12 18.34 -22.65
CA LYS A 195 -5.31 18.39 -21.78
C LYS A 195 -6.45 17.52 -22.30
N ALA A 196 -6.67 17.52 -23.64
CA ALA A 196 -7.67 16.67 -24.26
C ALA A 196 -7.28 15.17 -24.22
N GLU A 197 -6.01 14.86 -24.39
CA GLU A 197 -5.48 13.49 -24.30
C GLU A 197 -5.59 12.93 -22.89
N VAL A 198 -5.23 13.70 -21.86
CA VAL A 198 -5.40 13.34 -20.45
C VAL A 198 -6.86 13.06 -20.14
N ALA A 199 -7.79 13.93 -20.58
CA ALA A 199 -9.22 13.74 -20.35
C ALA A 199 -9.74 12.47 -21.01
N LYS A 200 -9.30 12.16 -22.24
CA LYS A 200 -9.65 10.91 -22.95
C LYS A 200 -9.08 9.68 -22.24
N ALA A 201 -7.83 9.74 -21.80
CA ALA A 201 -7.19 8.64 -21.08
C ALA A 201 -7.87 8.37 -19.72
N ALA A 202 -8.31 9.42 -19.00
CA ALA A 202 -9.09 9.29 -17.78
C ALA A 202 -10.45 8.62 -18.02
N GLN A 203 -11.11 8.92 -19.14
CA GLN A 203 -12.32 8.22 -19.55
C GLN A 203 -12.03 6.73 -19.75
N HIS A 204 -10.96 6.39 -20.44
CA HIS A 204 -10.54 5.01 -20.69
C HIS A 204 -10.23 4.26 -19.39
N ALA A 205 -9.56 4.91 -18.43
CA ALA A 205 -9.34 4.35 -17.09
C ALA A 205 -10.66 4.07 -16.34
N THR A 206 -11.62 4.99 -16.42
CA THR A 206 -12.97 4.83 -15.84
C THR A 206 -13.71 3.64 -16.46
N GLU A 207 -13.61 3.44 -17.78
CA GLU A 207 -14.17 2.28 -18.48
C GLU A 207 -13.50 0.95 -18.07
N GLY A 208 -12.20 0.97 -17.75
CA GLY A 208 -11.50 -0.18 -17.16
C GLY A 208 -12.13 -0.61 -15.85
N TYR A 209 -12.37 0.34 -14.92
CA TYR A 209 -13.05 0.04 -13.66
C TYR A 209 -14.51 -0.38 -13.84
N ALA A 210 -15.21 0.08 -14.88
CA ALA A 210 -16.56 -0.41 -15.19
C ALA A 210 -16.54 -1.91 -15.50
N LYS A 211 -15.51 -2.41 -16.22
CA LYS A 211 -15.33 -3.86 -16.44
C LYS A 211 -15.06 -4.62 -15.13
N LEU A 212 -14.25 -4.04 -14.23
CA LEU A 212 -14.03 -4.64 -12.90
C LEU A 212 -15.35 -4.74 -12.13
N VAL A 213 -16.18 -3.70 -12.14
CA VAL A 213 -17.51 -3.70 -11.51
C VAL A 213 -18.40 -4.80 -12.07
N GLU A 214 -18.45 -4.94 -13.40
CA GLU A 214 -19.22 -6.00 -14.06
C GLU A 214 -18.75 -7.39 -13.64
N PHE A 215 -17.44 -7.63 -13.66
CA PHE A 215 -16.84 -8.90 -13.23
C PHE A 215 -17.10 -9.18 -11.74
N LEU A 216 -16.83 -8.22 -10.85
CA LEU A 216 -17.02 -8.40 -9.42
C LEU A 216 -18.48 -8.72 -9.08
N GLY A 217 -19.43 -8.00 -9.68
CA GLY A 217 -20.86 -8.22 -9.42
C GLY A 217 -21.44 -9.45 -10.11
N GLY A 218 -21.02 -9.72 -11.35
CA GLY A 218 -21.60 -10.75 -12.20
C GLY A 218 -20.95 -12.14 -12.06
N GLU A 219 -19.66 -12.22 -11.83
CA GLU A 219 -18.91 -13.47 -11.78
C GLU A 219 -18.37 -13.79 -10.38
N LEU A 220 -17.63 -12.85 -9.76
CA LEU A 220 -16.92 -13.16 -8.51
C LEU A 220 -17.84 -13.19 -7.30
N LEU A 221 -18.76 -12.24 -7.14
CA LEU A 221 -19.65 -12.18 -5.97
C LEU A 221 -20.55 -13.41 -5.84
N PRO A 222 -21.16 -13.96 -6.91
CA PRO A 222 -21.89 -15.23 -6.84
C PRO A 222 -21.03 -16.44 -6.45
N ALA A 223 -19.73 -16.42 -6.77
CA ALA A 223 -18.77 -17.48 -6.48
C ALA A 223 -17.98 -17.25 -5.18
N ALA A 224 -18.18 -16.10 -4.51
CA ALA A 224 -17.39 -15.69 -3.35
C ALA A 224 -17.61 -16.60 -2.14
N ASN A 225 -16.56 -16.78 -1.33
CA ASN A 225 -16.60 -17.58 -0.12
C ASN A 225 -17.48 -16.89 0.95
N GLU A 226 -18.43 -17.61 1.51
CA GLU A 226 -19.30 -17.11 2.58
C GLU A 226 -18.57 -16.94 3.93
N VAL A 227 -17.42 -17.62 4.11
CA VAL A 227 -16.64 -17.58 5.34
C VAL A 227 -15.53 -16.52 5.21
N ASP A 228 -15.53 -15.54 6.11
CA ASP A 228 -14.50 -14.49 6.15
C ASP A 228 -13.12 -15.02 6.55
N ALA A 229 -13.07 -15.98 7.46
CA ALA A 229 -11.81 -16.51 7.97
C ALA A 229 -11.02 -17.22 6.86
N ILE A 230 -9.75 -16.85 6.73
CA ILE A 230 -8.84 -17.39 5.72
C ILE A 230 -8.46 -18.87 5.99
N GLY A 231 -8.68 -19.35 7.22
CA GLY A 231 -8.31 -20.68 7.68
C GLY A 231 -6.89 -20.74 8.27
N ARG A 232 -6.69 -21.71 9.16
CA ARG A 232 -5.48 -21.81 10.00
C ARG A 232 -4.19 -21.96 9.18
N ASP A 233 -4.19 -22.81 8.16
CA ASP A 233 -2.98 -23.10 7.38
C ASP A 233 -2.50 -21.86 6.61
N ARG A 234 -3.43 -21.14 5.97
CA ARG A 234 -3.11 -19.88 5.30
C ARG A 234 -2.71 -18.78 6.26
N TYR A 235 -3.40 -18.68 7.40
CA TYR A 235 -3.05 -17.72 8.43
C TYR A 235 -1.62 -17.97 8.95
N LYS A 236 -1.24 -19.22 9.16
CA LYS A 236 0.12 -19.60 9.56
C LYS A 236 1.16 -19.18 8.52
N LEU A 237 0.87 -19.30 7.23
CA LEU A 237 1.75 -18.86 6.16
C LEU A 237 1.84 -17.32 6.09
N LEU A 238 0.70 -16.64 6.11
CA LEU A 238 0.64 -15.18 6.06
C LEU A 238 1.22 -14.51 7.31
N SER A 239 1.05 -15.10 8.50
CA SER A 239 1.62 -14.55 9.72
C SER A 239 3.15 -14.45 9.65
N ARG A 240 3.82 -15.38 8.97
CA ARG A 240 5.27 -15.31 8.73
C ARG A 240 5.65 -14.07 7.91
N ARG A 241 4.83 -13.65 6.94
CA ARG A 241 5.05 -12.41 6.15
C ARG A 241 5.02 -11.17 7.02
N PHE A 242 4.09 -11.08 7.97
CA PHE A 242 3.92 -9.90 8.82
C PHE A 242 4.86 -9.87 10.02
N VAL A 243 5.15 -11.04 10.61
CA VAL A 243 5.94 -11.15 11.84
C VAL A 243 7.44 -11.38 11.55
N GLY A 244 7.77 -11.88 10.36
CA GLY A 244 9.15 -12.30 10.00
C GLY A 244 9.62 -13.56 10.74
N ALA A 245 8.71 -14.27 11.43
CA ALA A 245 9.02 -15.47 12.20
C ALA A 245 7.84 -16.45 12.23
N THR A 246 8.14 -17.72 12.49
CA THR A 246 7.09 -18.71 12.78
C THR A 246 6.69 -18.59 14.24
N ILE A 247 5.39 -18.39 14.47
CA ILE A 247 4.80 -18.25 15.81
C ILE A 247 3.86 -19.43 16.09
N ASP A 248 3.68 -19.76 17.37
CA ASP A 248 2.59 -20.63 17.81
C ASP A 248 1.30 -19.83 17.84
N LEU A 249 0.33 -20.24 17.02
CA LEU A 249 -0.92 -19.48 16.84
C LEU A 249 -1.85 -19.58 18.06
N ASP A 250 -1.82 -20.67 18.81
CA ASP A 250 -2.65 -20.83 19.99
C ASP A 250 -2.08 -20.03 21.17
N GLU A 251 -0.77 -20.13 21.41
CA GLU A 251 -0.08 -19.31 22.40
C GLU A 251 -0.26 -17.80 22.10
N THR A 252 -0.13 -17.41 20.84
CA THR A 252 -0.32 -16.01 20.43
C THR A 252 -1.77 -15.55 20.65
N TYR A 253 -2.76 -16.41 20.41
CA TYR A 253 -4.16 -16.09 20.66
C TYR A 253 -4.44 -15.90 22.16
N GLU A 254 -3.95 -16.79 23.01
CA GLU A 254 -4.12 -16.69 24.48
C GLU A 254 -3.44 -15.41 25.00
N TRP A 255 -2.21 -15.13 24.56
CA TRP A 255 -1.54 -13.87 24.86
C TRP A 255 -2.38 -12.65 24.42
N GLY A 256 -3.00 -12.71 23.25
CA GLY A 256 -3.86 -11.64 22.74
C GLY A 256 -5.08 -11.39 23.62
N ILE A 257 -5.68 -12.42 24.21
CA ILE A 257 -6.79 -12.30 25.18
C ILE A 257 -6.32 -11.62 26.47
N GLU A 258 -5.17 -12.02 27.00
CA GLU A 258 -4.59 -11.41 28.20
C GLU A 258 -4.25 -9.94 27.95
N GLU A 259 -3.62 -9.63 26.83
CA GLU A 259 -3.24 -8.27 26.46
C GLU A 259 -4.46 -7.37 26.23
N LEU A 260 -5.52 -7.88 25.60
CA LEU A 260 -6.79 -7.16 25.47
C LEU A 260 -7.38 -6.79 26.82
N ALA A 261 -7.34 -7.72 27.79
CA ALA A 261 -7.83 -7.47 29.15
C ALA A 261 -6.99 -6.39 29.84
N ARG A 262 -5.65 -6.43 29.71
CA ARG A 262 -4.71 -5.45 30.24
C ARG A 262 -4.99 -4.04 29.66
N VAL A 263 -5.05 -3.93 28.33
CA VAL A 263 -5.30 -2.64 27.65
C VAL A 263 -6.68 -2.08 28.00
N THR A 264 -7.70 -2.95 28.10
CA THR A 264 -9.05 -2.53 28.50
C THR A 264 -9.06 -1.96 29.94
N ALA A 265 -8.32 -2.58 30.87
CA ALA A 265 -8.19 -2.08 32.24
C ALA A 265 -7.52 -0.69 32.26
N GLU A 266 -6.42 -0.50 31.51
CA GLU A 266 -5.75 0.79 31.39
C GLU A 266 -6.66 1.88 30.77
N GLN A 267 -7.41 1.55 29.72
CA GLN A 267 -8.37 2.47 29.12
C GLN A 267 -9.45 2.93 30.12
N ASN A 268 -9.97 2.01 30.94
CA ASN A 268 -10.95 2.35 31.97
C ASN A 268 -10.33 3.23 33.08
N GLU A 269 -9.08 2.98 33.45
CA GLU A 269 -8.36 3.82 34.42
C GLU A 269 -8.19 5.24 33.88
N VAL A 270 -7.73 5.40 32.63
CA VAL A 270 -7.59 6.71 31.96
C VAL A 270 -8.95 7.41 31.84
N ALA A 271 -10.00 6.70 31.49
CA ALA A 271 -11.36 7.25 31.41
C ALA A 271 -11.82 7.80 32.76
N ASN A 272 -11.54 7.07 33.84
CA ASN A 272 -11.84 7.52 35.21
C ASN A 272 -10.99 8.75 35.64
N GLN A 273 -9.76 8.90 35.14
CA GLN A 273 -8.94 10.10 35.38
C GLN A 273 -9.48 11.31 34.62
N ILE A 274 -10.05 11.14 33.41
CA ILE A 274 -10.68 12.23 32.63
C ILE A 274 -11.96 12.68 33.31
N LYS A 275 -12.80 11.76 33.75
CA LYS A 275 -14.04 12.02 34.48
C LYS A 275 -14.30 10.86 35.46
N ALA A 276 -14.34 11.17 36.75
CA ALA A 276 -14.58 10.18 37.78
C ALA A 276 -15.83 9.32 37.51
N GLY A 277 -15.66 8.01 37.51
CA GLY A 277 -16.72 7.03 37.26
C GLY A 277 -17.17 6.91 35.78
N ALA A 278 -16.49 7.56 34.83
CA ALA A 278 -16.85 7.51 33.42
C ALA A 278 -16.44 6.20 32.77
N THR A 279 -17.25 5.71 31.87
CA THR A 279 -16.87 4.74 30.86
C THR A 279 -15.94 5.38 29.81
N VAL A 280 -15.24 4.57 29.01
CA VAL A 280 -14.40 5.06 27.89
C VAL A 280 -15.22 5.93 26.93
N ALA A 281 -16.45 5.55 26.60
CA ALA A 281 -17.31 6.33 25.71
C ALA A 281 -17.67 7.72 26.32
N GLU A 282 -18.01 7.78 27.60
CA GLU A 282 -18.30 9.05 28.29
C GLU A 282 -17.07 9.94 28.41
N ALA A 283 -15.87 9.37 28.60
CA ALA A 283 -14.62 10.12 28.59
C ALA A 283 -14.32 10.71 27.21
N ILE A 284 -14.56 9.96 26.14
CA ILE A 284 -14.45 10.44 24.74
C ILE A 284 -15.39 11.61 24.51
N GLU A 285 -16.66 11.54 24.97
CA GLU A 285 -17.63 12.64 24.85
C GLU A 285 -17.16 13.91 25.61
N VAL A 286 -16.54 13.77 26.79
CA VAL A 286 -15.95 14.90 27.50
C VAL A 286 -14.85 15.56 26.66
N LEU A 287 -13.95 14.78 26.08
CA LEU A 287 -12.85 15.29 25.24
C LEU A 287 -13.37 15.92 23.95
N ASN A 288 -14.36 15.30 23.31
CA ASN A 288 -15.00 15.82 22.09
C ASN A 288 -15.74 17.15 22.31
N ASN A 289 -16.17 17.44 23.53
CA ASN A 289 -16.83 18.70 23.88
C ASN A 289 -15.86 19.78 24.40
N ASP A 290 -14.58 19.47 24.57
CA ASP A 290 -13.56 20.45 24.95
C ASP A 290 -13.11 21.28 23.76
N ALA A 291 -13.53 22.56 23.70
CA ALA A 291 -13.18 23.48 22.63
C ALA A 291 -11.66 23.68 22.47
N ALA A 292 -10.87 23.52 23.53
CA ALA A 292 -9.41 23.65 23.50
C ALA A 292 -8.72 22.50 22.77
N ARG A 293 -9.42 21.39 22.54
CA ARG A 293 -8.93 20.18 21.85
C ARG A 293 -9.46 20.03 20.43
N LYS A 294 -10.21 21.04 19.93
CA LYS A 294 -10.78 21.02 18.58
C LYS A 294 -9.93 21.84 17.60
N LEU A 295 -9.75 21.26 16.43
CA LEU A 295 -9.17 21.96 15.29
C LEU A 295 -10.30 22.23 14.27
N HIS A 296 -10.17 23.29 13.48
CA HIS A 296 -11.14 23.67 12.48
C HIS A 296 -10.52 23.65 11.09
N GLY A 297 -10.97 22.67 10.27
CA GLY A 297 -10.54 22.48 8.90
C GLY A 297 -9.22 21.70 8.75
N THR A 298 -9.05 21.13 7.56
CA THR A 298 -7.95 20.22 7.23
C THR A 298 -6.57 20.89 7.29
N LYS A 299 -6.51 22.19 6.99
CA LYS A 299 -5.25 22.95 7.08
C LYS A 299 -4.73 23.03 8.53
N ALA A 300 -5.60 23.37 9.48
CA ALA A 300 -5.24 23.42 10.89
C ALA A 300 -4.84 22.05 11.42
N LEU A 301 -5.52 20.98 10.98
CA LEU A 301 -5.16 19.60 11.29
C LEU A 301 -3.77 19.24 10.75
N GLN A 302 -3.49 19.55 9.49
CA GLN A 302 -2.19 19.27 8.87
C GLN A 302 -1.04 20.00 9.58
N GLU A 303 -1.21 21.28 9.89
CA GLU A 303 -0.23 22.09 10.61
C GLU A 303 0.03 21.53 12.03
N TRP A 304 -1.02 21.11 12.72
CA TRP A 304 -0.89 20.50 14.04
C TRP A 304 -0.13 19.16 13.99
N MET A 305 -0.47 18.29 13.03
CA MET A 305 0.21 17.01 12.84
C MET A 305 1.68 17.19 12.47
N GLN A 306 1.99 18.15 11.59
CA GLN A 306 3.38 18.45 11.21
C GLN A 306 4.19 18.89 12.42
N ASN A 307 3.67 19.84 13.21
CA ASN A 307 4.33 20.32 14.42
C ASN A 307 4.54 19.21 15.46
N LEU A 308 3.56 18.31 15.61
CA LEU A 308 3.66 17.17 16.51
C LEU A 308 4.75 16.19 16.05
N SER A 309 4.78 15.87 14.75
CA SER A 309 5.78 15.00 14.13
C SER A 309 7.19 15.56 14.29
N ASP A 310 7.40 16.82 13.93
CA ASP A 310 8.70 17.48 14.04
C ASP A 310 9.20 17.50 15.49
N SER A 311 8.31 17.86 16.43
CA SER A 311 8.63 17.85 17.87
C SER A 311 8.93 16.43 18.41
N ALA A 312 8.25 15.42 17.90
CA ALA A 312 8.50 14.03 18.32
C ALA A 312 9.87 13.55 17.80
N ILE A 313 10.20 13.81 16.54
CA ILE A 313 11.50 13.47 15.95
C ILE A 313 12.63 14.16 16.74
N GLU A 314 12.50 15.46 17.02
CA GLU A 314 13.49 16.22 17.80
C GLU A 314 13.72 15.64 19.21
N LYS A 315 12.65 15.29 19.92
CA LYS A 315 12.73 14.78 21.29
C LYS A 315 13.23 13.33 21.39
N LEU A 316 12.90 12.51 20.39
CA LEU A 316 13.22 11.09 20.41
C LEU A 316 14.60 10.80 19.83
N ASN A 317 15.08 11.64 18.89
CA ASN A 317 16.40 11.48 18.31
C ASN A 317 17.50 11.66 19.35
N GLY A 318 18.42 10.69 19.43
CA GLY A 318 19.52 10.67 20.39
C GLY A 318 19.13 10.31 21.84
N THR A 319 17.83 10.04 22.10
CA THR A 319 17.34 9.61 23.42
C THR A 319 16.75 8.19 23.40
N HIS A 320 15.85 7.92 22.49
CA HIS A 320 15.19 6.64 22.31
C HIS A 320 15.58 5.97 20.97
N PHE A 321 15.87 6.78 19.96
CA PHE A 321 16.26 6.34 18.63
C PHE A 321 17.47 7.11 18.13
N ASP A 322 18.26 6.49 17.27
CA ASP A 322 19.30 7.15 16.48
C ASP A 322 18.74 7.32 15.04
N ILE A 323 18.13 8.48 14.79
CA ILE A 323 17.44 8.76 13.54
C ILE A 323 18.43 9.40 12.57
N ALA A 324 18.70 8.72 11.45
CA ALA A 324 19.62 9.23 10.44
C ALA A 324 19.11 10.53 9.79
N GLU A 325 20.03 11.45 9.47
CA GLU A 325 19.71 12.79 8.94
C GLU A 325 18.74 12.79 7.74
N PRO A 326 18.92 11.94 6.71
CA PRO A 326 18.03 11.97 5.54
C PRO A 326 16.56 11.65 5.84
N ILE A 327 16.28 10.87 6.91
CA ILE A 327 14.91 10.45 7.26
C ILE A 327 14.29 11.26 8.41
N ARG A 328 14.98 12.31 8.92
CA ARG A 328 14.42 13.21 9.94
C ARG A 328 13.33 14.12 9.39
N LYS A 329 13.27 14.28 8.07
CA LYS A 329 12.21 15.04 7.42
C LYS A 329 11.03 14.12 7.09
N LEU A 330 9.88 14.37 7.70
CA LEU A 330 8.61 13.71 7.43
C LEU A 330 7.57 14.76 7.05
N GLU A 331 6.86 14.56 5.94
CA GLU A 331 5.75 15.42 5.53
C GLU A 331 4.42 14.83 6.00
N CYS A 332 3.62 15.62 6.72
CA CYS A 332 2.25 15.26 7.08
C CYS A 332 1.28 15.79 6.01
N MET A 333 0.53 14.91 5.40
CA MET A 333 -0.34 15.20 4.25
C MET A 333 -1.79 14.82 4.56
N ILE A 334 -2.75 15.56 3.99
CA ILE A 334 -4.14 15.12 3.91
C ILE A 334 -4.27 14.23 2.68
N ALA A 335 -4.79 13.02 2.87
CA ALA A 335 -4.98 12.07 1.78
C ALA A 335 -6.02 12.57 0.78
N PRO A 336 -5.83 12.34 -0.52
CA PRO A 336 -6.78 12.75 -1.55
C PRO A 336 -8.06 11.89 -1.55
N SER A 337 -8.04 10.72 -0.88
CA SER A 337 -9.22 9.86 -0.70
C SER A 337 -9.74 9.92 0.73
N ASN A 338 -11.07 9.80 0.87
CA ASN A 338 -11.74 9.73 2.18
C ASN A 338 -11.83 8.28 2.71
N SER A 339 -11.43 7.30 1.90
CA SER A 339 -11.36 5.89 2.27
C SER A 339 -9.97 5.56 2.82
N GLY A 340 -9.93 4.84 3.90
CA GLY A 340 -8.70 4.48 4.58
C GLY A 340 -8.56 5.15 5.95
N ALA A 341 -7.40 4.96 6.58
CA ALA A 341 -7.10 5.56 7.88
C ALA A 341 -5.89 6.49 7.75
N ILE A 342 -4.75 6.00 8.21
CA ILE A 342 -3.46 6.70 8.14
C ILE A 342 -2.52 5.73 7.43
N TYR A 343 -1.79 6.22 6.44
CA TYR A 343 -0.78 5.42 5.78
C TYR A 343 0.51 6.22 5.58
N TYR A 344 1.61 5.49 5.44
CA TYR A 344 2.93 6.05 5.24
C TYR A 344 3.47 5.66 3.87
N THR A 345 4.06 6.62 3.17
CA THR A 345 4.88 6.38 1.99
C THR A 345 6.33 6.70 2.32
N GLY A 346 7.23 5.75 2.07
CA GLY A 346 8.65 5.93 2.32
C GLY A 346 9.27 7.06 1.50
N PRO A 347 10.47 7.52 1.85
CA PRO A 347 11.23 8.42 1.01
C PRO A 347 11.66 7.70 -0.29
N THR A 348 12.04 8.46 -1.31
CA THR A 348 12.76 7.89 -2.45
C THR A 348 14.16 7.42 -2.03
N ASP A 349 14.76 6.52 -2.82
CA ASP A 349 16.09 5.97 -2.53
C ASP A 349 17.17 7.05 -2.45
N ASP A 350 17.03 8.10 -3.27
CA ASP A 350 17.91 9.29 -3.26
C ASP A 350 17.49 10.36 -2.24
N PHE A 351 16.45 10.13 -1.45
CA PHE A 351 15.85 11.08 -0.50
C PHE A 351 15.36 12.41 -1.12
N SER A 352 15.21 12.50 -2.43
CA SER A 352 14.68 13.71 -3.09
C SER A 352 13.21 13.97 -2.72
N ARG A 353 12.43 12.90 -2.51
CA ARG A 353 11.11 12.96 -1.88
C ARG A 353 11.22 12.43 -0.45
N PRO A 354 10.87 13.22 0.58
CA PRO A 354 10.87 12.74 1.96
C PRO A 354 9.76 11.71 2.20
N GLY A 355 9.84 10.99 3.33
CA GLY A 355 8.74 10.17 3.81
C GLY A 355 7.49 11.00 4.07
N ARG A 356 6.31 10.45 3.81
CA ARG A 356 5.01 11.12 3.96
C ARG A 356 4.05 10.29 4.79
N MET A 357 3.41 10.95 5.76
CA MET A 357 2.31 10.40 6.53
C MET A 357 1.00 11.00 5.99
N TRP A 358 0.13 10.17 5.46
CA TRP A 358 -1.14 10.54 4.86
C TRP A 358 -2.28 10.28 5.82
N TRP A 359 -3.16 11.27 5.96
CA TRP A 359 -4.33 11.21 6.83
C TRP A 359 -5.59 11.31 6.01
N SER A 360 -6.39 10.25 5.97
CA SER A 360 -7.72 10.29 5.39
C SER A 360 -8.67 11.00 6.36
N VAL A 361 -9.36 12.01 5.87
CA VAL A 361 -10.32 12.79 6.66
C VAL A 361 -11.72 12.55 6.13
N PRO A 362 -12.68 12.12 6.96
CA PRO A 362 -14.06 11.92 6.53
C PRO A 362 -14.68 13.20 5.94
N VAL A 363 -15.62 13.04 5.01
CA VAL A 363 -16.35 14.17 4.42
C VAL A 363 -17.17 14.87 5.50
N GLY A 364 -17.01 16.19 5.62
CA GLY A 364 -17.76 17.02 6.56
C GLY A 364 -17.09 17.25 7.92
N VAL A 365 -15.82 16.85 8.04
CA VAL A 365 -14.98 17.15 9.21
C VAL A 365 -14.17 18.41 8.99
#